data_a549973560de2e0f920379fdd9323aeb
#
_entry.id   a549973560de2e0f920379fdd9323aeb
#
_cell.length_a   1.000
_cell.length_b   1.000
_cell.length_c   1.000
_cell.angle_alpha   90.00
_cell.angle_beta   90.00
_cell.angle_gamma   90.00
#
_symmetry.space_group_name_H-M   'P 1'
#
loop_
_entity.id
_entity.type
_entity.pdbx_description
1 polymer ?
#
loop_
_entity_poly.entity_id
_entity_poly.type
_entity_poly.pdbx_seq_one_letter_code
_entity_poly.pdbx_strand_id
1 'polypeptide(L)'
;MSKIQTINDVLNDIRQKATTEKEKGTEFERLMKRWFLTDPRYENLEKVWLWEEFPGKGDLGGSDLGIDLVAKDDTGDYWAIQCKCYAENATIDKAAVDSFLANSSRQFLDDETMQTRQFSNLIFVSTTRNGWGQNALKATQGLEKPFTRINLFELESSSVNWGKLYKGEEGKKALKSGKQPRAHQLQAMSKAHHHFIEEGNDRGKLIMACGTGKTFTALRIMEEMTDDKSLVLFLVPSIALLGQTLNAWMSDKSEPMRAICVCSDAKATRKMKGEDDDDESVVDLAVPATTNVKSILRQIKVAEREKKRTVIMSTYQSIDVVSDALHQAGKYVDLCICDEAHRTTGVKIKDRDESNFTKVHSDEYIPARKRLYMTATPRLYKESIKIKAKENDDILCSMDDENIYGKEFYRLSFNKAVQSGLLTDYKVLVLTVNERDLPYTVSEKIKKRSQAVKKEDLLKELNFDDATKLIGCINGLSKRIKGDGGSTVEEDPVKMRRAVAFCQTINPTKANPNASSTQMANYFEE
;
A
#
# COMPACT_ATOMS: atom_id res chain seq x y z
N MET A 1 3.93 -36.89 -6.38
CA MET A 1 3.29 -35.62 -6.85
C MET A 1 3.56 -34.57 -5.81
N SER A 2 4.28 -33.47 -6.15
CA SER A 2 4.49 -32.35 -5.26
C SER A 2 3.11 -31.73 -4.92
N LYS A 3 2.91 -31.36 -3.66
CA LYS A 3 1.65 -30.82 -3.19
C LYS A 3 1.55 -29.38 -3.71
N ILE A 4 0.70 -29.11 -4.71
CA ILE A 4 0.44 -27.78 -5.23
C ILE A 4 -0.14 -26.94 -4.09
N GLN A 5 0.55 -25.89 -3.65
CA GLN A 5 0.17 -25.03 -2.52
C GLN A 5 0.19 -23.54 -2.85
N THR A 6 1.09 -23.12 -3.73
CA THR A 6 1.30 -21.71 -4.10
C THR A 6 0.78 -21.43 -5.50
N ILE A 7 0.60 -20.15 -5.82
CA ILE A 7 0.29 -19.73 -7.20
C ILE A 7 1.39 -20.15 -8.17
N ASN A 8 2.65 -20.11 -7.75
CA ASN A 8 3.79 -20.51 -8.58
C ASN A 8 3.74 -22.01 -8.92
N ASP A 9 3.34 -22.87 -7.97
CA ASP A 9 3.13 -24.29 -8.24
C ASP A 9 2.03 -24.50 -9.29
N VAL A 10 0.92 -23.76 -9.17
CA VAL A 10 -0.20 -23.82 -10.12
C VAL A 10 0.23 -23.33 -11.51
N LEU A 11 0.92 -22.18 -11.59
CA LEU A 11 1.40 -21.65 -12.88
C LEU A 11 2.38 -22.59 -13.56
N ASN A 12 3.25 -23.25 -12.80
CA ASN A 12 4.17 -24.25 -13.35
C ASN A 12 3.42 -25.47 -13.87
N ASP A 13 2.40 -25.96 -13.16
CA ASP A 13 1.58 -27.09 -13.59
C ASP A 13 0.79 -26.74 -14.88
N ILE A 14 0.20 -25.53 -14.97
CA ILE A 14 -0.46 -25.03 -16.19
C ILE A 14 0.51 -24.98 -17.36
N ARG A 15 1.73 -24.43 -17.17
CA ARG A 15 2.76 -24.32 -18.21
C ARG A 15 3.25 -25.69 -18.70
N GLN A 16 3.32 -26.68 -17.79
CA GLN A 16 3.76 -28.05 -18.14
C GLN A 16 2.69 -28.84 -18.86
N LYS A 17 1.41 -28.65 -18.56
CA LYS A 17 0.29 -29.38 -19.15
C LYS A 17 -0.20 -28.82 -20.46
N ALA A 18 -0.13 -27.51 -20.63
CA ALA A 18 -0.58 -26.84 -21.85
C ALA A 18 0.30 -27.22 -23.05
N THR A 19 -0.33 -27.65 -24.12
CA THR A 19 0.33 -28.00 -25.38
C THR A 19 0.48 -26.79 -26.30
N THR A 20 -0.31 -25.75 -26.11
CA THR A 20 -0.30 -24.51 -26.89
C THR A 20 -0.37 -23.27 -25.97
N GLU A 21 0.10 -22.14 -26.48
CA GLU A 21 -0.02 -20.85 -25.79
C GLU A 21 -1.50 -20.47 -25.54
N LYS A 22 -2.39 -20.80 -26.47
CA LYS A 22 -3.83 -20.58 -26.33
C LYS A 22 -4.41 -21.41 -25.16
N GLU A 23 -4.08 -22.70 -25.08
CA GLU A 23 -4.53 -23.55 -23.99
C GLU A 23 -4.04 -23.03 -22.62
N LYS A 24 -2.77 -22.61 -22.55
CA LYS A 24 -2.20 -21.99 -21.35
C LYS A 24 -2.96 -20.73 -20.95
N GLY A 25 -3.28 -19.85 -21.91
CA GLY A 25 -4.08 -18.64 -21.69
C GLY A 25 -5.44 -18.96 -21.11
N THR A 26 -6.18 -19.87 -21.77
CA THR A 26 -7.54 -20.25 -21.36
C THR A 26 -7.59 -20.86 -19.94
N GLU A 27 -6.61 -21.72 -19.59
CA GLU A 27 -6.55 -22.27 -18.24
C GLU A 27 -6.25 -21.18 -17.18
N PHE A 28 -5.41 -20.21 -17.52
CA PHE A 28 -5.13 -19.08 -16.63
C PHE A 28 -6.37 -18.17 -16.48
N GLU A 29 -7.10 -17.88 -17.53
CA GLU A 29 -8.36 -17.13 -17.50
C GLU A 29 -9.41 -17.80 -16.61
N ARG A 30 -9.57 -19.12 -16.72
CA ARG A 30 -10.48 -19.91 -15.86
C ARG A 30 -10.04 -19.86 -14.39
N LEU A 31 -8.75 -19.91 -14.13
CA LEU A 31 -8.21 -19.77 -12.79
C LEU A 31 -8.50 -18.37 -12.22
N MET A 32 -8.30 -17.32 -13.01
CA MET A 32 -8.57 -15.93 -12.62
C MET A 32 -10.07 -15.69 -12.39
N LYS A 33 -10.96 -16.25 -13.20
CA LYS A 33 -12.42 -16.20 -12.96
C LYS A 33 -12.75 -16.73 -11.57
N ARG A 34 -12.24 -17.92 -11.19
CA ARG A 34 -12.45 -18.51 -9.88
C ARG A 34 -11.83 -17.67 -8.76
N TRP A 35 -10.67 -17.08 -9.03
CA TRP A 35 -9.99 -16.22 -8.07
C TRP A 35 -10.79 -14.96 -7.77
N PHE A 36 -11.31 -14.25 -8.77
CA PHE A 36 -12.17 -13.08 -8.56
C PHE A 36 -13.46 -13.42 -7.80
N LEU A 37 -14.00 -14.61 -7.97
CA LEU A 37 -15.18 -15.09 -7.23
C LEU A 37 -14.84 -15.57 -5.79
N THR A 38 -13.57 -15.71 -5.44
CA THR A 38 -13.13 -16.29 -4.17
C THR A 38 -12.37 -15.31 -3.28
N ASP A 39 -11.53 -14.45 -3.86
CA ASP A 39 -10.70 -13.52 -3.09
C ASP A 39 -11.59 -12.46 -2.40
N PRO A 40 -11.48 -12.30 -1.06
CA PRO A 40 -12.35 -11.40 -0.30
C PRO A 40 -12.31 -9.94 -0.73
N ARG A 41 -11.26 -9.52 -1.45
CA ARG A 41 -11.15 -8.15 -2.00
C ARG A 41 -12.22 -7.84 -3.03
N TYR A 42 -12.76 -8.87 -3.67
CA TYR A 42 -13.74 -8.78 -4.75
C TYR A 42 -15.11 -9.31 -4.36
N GLU A 43 -15.42 -9.41 -3.06
CA GLU A 43 -16.72 -9.94 -2.58
C GLU A 43 -17.95 -9.09 -2.97
N ASN A 44 -17.72 -7.92 -3.56
CA ASN A 44 -18.75 -7.08 -4.14
C ASN A 44 -19.05 -7.42 -5.61
N LEU A 45 -18.34 -8.36 -6.22
CA LEU A 45 -18.65 -8.84 -7.57
C LEU A 45 -19.82 -9.84 -7.49
N GLU A 46 -20.91 -9.52 -8.19
CA GLU A 46 -22.07 -10.40 -8.30
C GLU A 46 -21.86 -11.50 -9.32
N LYS A 47 -21.19 -11.17 -10.43
CA LYS A 47 -20.97 -12.10 -11.56
C LYS A 47 -19.59 -11.88 -12.16
N VAL A 48 -18.98 -12.98 -12.61
CA VAL A 48 -17.74 -12.96 -13.41
C VAL A 48 -17.92 -13.97 -14.55
N TRP A 49 -17.78 -13.49 -15.78
CA TRP A 49 -17.87 -14.29 -17.00
C TRP A 49 -16.50 -14.42 -17.67
N LEU A 50 -16.23 -15.56 -18.28
CA LEU A 50 -15.26 -15.62 -19.36
C LEU A 50 -15.80 -14.81 -20.54
N TRP A 51 -14.95 -14.27 -21.41
CA TRP A 51 -15.39 -13.48 -22.56
C TRP A 51 -16.45 -14.22 -23.40
N GLU A 52 -16.25 -15.52 -23.61
CA GLU A 52 -17.18 -16.35 -24.36
C GLU A 52 -18.58 -16.49 -23.73
N GLU A 53 -18.67 -16.33 -22.43
CA GLU A 53 -19.91 -16.44 -21.64
C GLU A 53 -20.63 -15.09 -21.49
N PHE A 54 -19.96 -13.97 -21.82
CA PHE A 54 -20.51 -12.64 -21.59
C PHE A 54 -21.69 -12.34 -22.54
N PRO A 55 -22.90 -12.02 -22.03
CA PRO A 55 -24.09 -11.77 -22.87
C PRO A 55 -23.91 -10.61 -23.85
N GLY A 56 -23.30 -9.50 -23.41
CA GLY A 56 -23.05 -8.31 -24.23
C GLY A 56 -21.92 -8.42 -25.26
N LYS A 57 -21.32 -9.61 -25.43
CA LYS A 57 -20.22 -9.85 -26.37
C LYS A 57 -20.58 -9.53 -27.81
N GLY A 58 -21.84 -9.81 -28.21
CA GLY A 58 -22.34 -9.56 -29.58
C GLY A 58 -22.21 -8.10 -29.99
N ASP A 59 -22.57 -7.18 -29.11
CA ASP A 59 -22.55 -5.73 -29.37
C ASP A 59 -21.13 -5.18 -29.49
N LEU A 60 -20.17 -5.86 -28.84
CA LEU A 60 -18.76 -5.49 -28.85
C LEU A 60 -18.00 -6.01 -30.08
N GLY A 61 -18.64 -6.77 -30.97
CA GLY A 61 -18.06 -7.28 -32.22
C GLY A 61 -17.70 -8.77 -32.21
N GLY A 62 -17.99 -9.48 -31.13
CA GLY A 62 -17.96 -10.96 -31.04
C GLY A 62 -16.61 -11.65 -31.07
N SER A 63 -15.57 -11.02 -31.61
CA SER A 63 -14.22 -11.58 -31.71
C SER A 63 -13.38 -11.32 -30.46
N ASP A 64 -12.22 -11.94 -30.38
CA ASP A 64 -11.21 -11.67 -29.33
C ASP A 64 -10.76 -10.19 -29.38
N LEU A 65 -11.15 -9.43 -28.39
CA LEU A 65 -10.91 -8.01 -28.28
C LEU A 65 -9.80 -7.67 -27.24
N GLY A 66 -9.11 -8.70 -26.71
CA GLY A 66 -8.19 -8.51 -25.61
C GLY A 66 -8.90 -8.27 -24.28
N ILE A 67 -10.17 -8.59 -24.16
CA ILE A 67 -10.93 -8.70 -22.91
C ILE A 67 -11.14 -10.20 -22.67
N ASP A 68 -10.57 -10.73 -21.60
CA ASP A 68 -10.62 -12.16 -21.31
C ASP A 68 -11.73 -12.50 -20.30
N LEU A 69 -12.01 -11.59 -19.36
CA LEU A 69 -13.10 -11.70 -18.40
C LEU A 69 -13.91 -10.41 -18.33
N VAL A 70 -15.19 -10.56 -18.01
CA VAL A 70 -16.06 -9.43 -17.63
C VAL A 70 -16.62 -9.70 -16.24
N ALA A 71 -16.62 -8.70 -15.38
CA ALA A 71 -17.27 -8.79 -14.07
C ALA A 71 -18.35 -7.71 -13.94
N LYS A 72 -19.39 -8.00 -13.15
CA LYS A 72 -20.43 -7.05 -12.73
C LYS A 72 -20.45 -6.98 -11.23
N ASP A 73 -20.33 -5.78 -10.69
CA ASP A 73 -20.42 -5.55 -9.26
C ASP A 73 -21.86 -5.26 -8.81
N ASP A 74 -22.08 -5.26 -7.50
CA ASP A 74 -23.38 -5.03 -6.86
C ASP A 74 -23.90 -3.58 -6.98
N THR A 75 -23.08 -2.66 -7.51
CA THR A 75 -23.55 -1.33 -7.94
C THR A 75 -24.10 -1.31 -9.36
N GLY A 76 -23.97 -2.42 -10.09
CA GLY A 76 -24.32 -2.57 -11.49
C GLY A 76 -23.26 -2.07 -12.46
N ASP A 77 -22.04 -1.82 -11.96
CA ASP A 77 -20.91 -1.42 -12.79
C ASP A 77 -20.22 -2.65 -13.40
N TYR A 78 -19.84 -2.53 -14.68
CA TYR A 78 -19.14 -3.57 -15.41
C TYR A 78 -17.64 -3.30 -15.47
N TRP A 79 -16.85 -4.34 -15.25
CA TRP A 79 -15.39 -4.32 -15.25
C TRP A 79 -14.85 -5.12 -16.41
N ALA A 80 -13.94 -4.57 -17.20
CA ALA A 80 -13.20 -5.30 -18.22
C ALA A 80 -11.89 -5.82 -17.60
N ILE A 81 -11.57 -7.08 -17.85
CA ILE A 81 -10.39 -7.73 -17.26
C ILE A 81 -9.62 -8.42 -18.38
N GLN A 82 -8.31 -8.13 -18.47
CA GLN A 82 -7.38 -8.85 -19.32
C GLN A 82 -6.42 -9.69 -18.47
N CYS A 83 -6.14 -10.92 -18.92
CA CYS A 83 -5.29 -11.90 -18.22
C CYS A 83 -4.11 -12.32 -19.09
N LYS A 84 -2.88 -12.17 -18.62
CA LYS A 84 -1.65 -12.55 -19.34
C LYS A 84 -0.78 -13.49 -18.52
N CYS A 85 -0.71 -14.75 -18.96
CA CYS A 85 0.14 -15.78 -18.36
C CYS A 85 1.53 -15.76 -19.00
N TYR A 86 2.33 -14.75 -18.68
CA TYR A 86 3.69 -14.57 -19.19
C TYR A 86 4.74 -15.23 -18.28
N ALA A 87 5.98 -15.30 -18.75
CA ALA A 87 7.11 -15.65 -17.90
C ALA A 87 7.30 -14.60 -16.79
N GLU A 88 7.82 -15.01 -15.64
CA GLU A 88 7.96 -14.16 -14.45
C GLU A 88 8.80 -12.89 -14.70
N ASN A 89 9.82 -13.02 -15.53
CA ASN A 89 10.74 -11.93 -15.91
C ASN A 89 10.32 -11.19 -17.21
N ALA A 90 9.18 -11.52 -17.80
CA ALA A 90 8.69 -10.84 -19.00
C ALA A 90 8.27 -9.40 -18.69
N THR A 91 8.36 -8.53 -19.68
CA THR A 91 7.93 -7.14 -19.61
C THR A 91 6.65 -6.96 -20.42
N ILE A 92 5.64 -6.31 -19.83
CA ILE A 92 4.42 -5.92 -20.55
C ILE A 92 4.73 -4.76 -21.47
N ASP A 93 4.54 -4.94 -22.75
CA ASP A 93 4.72 -3.90 -23.75
C ASP A 93 3.45 -3.07 -23.99
N LYS A 94 3.61 -1.97 -24.75
CA LYS A 94 2.48 -1.08 -25.05
C LYS A 94 1.42 -1.78 -25.91
N ALA A 95 1.80 -2.64 -26.84
CA ALA A 95 0.89 -3.31 -27.75
C ALA A 95 -0.09 -4.25 -27.01
N ALA A 96 0.39 -4.92 -25.95
CA ALA A 96 -0.44 -5.75 -25.09
C ALA A 96 -1.55 -4.96 -24.37
N VAL A 97 -1.33 -3.68 -24.12
CA VAL A 97 -2.24 -2.79 -23.36
C VAL A 97 -3.17 -2.02 -24.29
N ASP A 98 -2.69 -1.55 -25.44
CA ASP A 98 -3.45 -0.70 -26.36
C ASP A 98 -4.75 -1.36 -26.87
N SER A 99 -4.70 -2.65 -27.23
CA SER A 99 -5.87 -3.40 -27.68
C SER A 99 -6.95 -3.46 -26.59
N PHE A 100 -6.53 -3.73 -25.35
CA PHE A 100 -7.43 -3.77 -24.20
C PHE A 100 -8.08 -2.40 -23.93
N LEU A 101 -7.30 -1.33 -23.91
CA LEU A 101 -7.81 0.03 -23.69
C LEU A 101 -8.79 0.48 -24.78
N ALA A 102 -8.46 0.21 -26.05
CA ALA A 102 -9.31 0.57 -27.17
C ALA A 102 -10.68 -0.12 -27.13
N ASN A 103 -10.71 -1.40 -26.83
CA ASN A 103 -11.93 -2.19 -26.82
C ASN A 103 -12.77 -2.01 -25.56
N SER A 104 -12.16 -1.75 -24.42
CA SER A 104 -12.85 -1.45 -23.16
C SER A 104 -13.56 -0.08 -23.15
N SER A 105 -13.37 0.76 -24.16
CA SER A 105 -14.11 2.02 -24.34
C SER A 105 -15.47 1.86 -25.02
N ARG A 106 -15.74 0.69 -25.62
CA ARG A 106 -16.99 0.41 -26.36
C ARG A 106 -18.19 0.27 -25.44
N GLN A 107 -19.37 0.42 -26.02
CA GLN A 107 -20.67 0.26 -25.35
C GLN A 107 -21.33 -1.06 -25.73
N PHE A 108 -22.13 -1.59 -24.83
CA PHE A 108 -22.95 -2.79 -25.02
C PHE A 108 -24.29 -2.63 -24.32
N LEU A 109 -25.27 -3.43 -24.72
CA LEU A 109 -26.58 -3.51 -24.08
C LEU A 109 -26.52 -4.46 -22.89
N ASP A 110 -26.97 -4.01 -21.73
CA ASP A 110 -27.20 -4.86 -20.58
C ASP A 110 -28.57 -5.54 -20.71
N ASP A 111 -28.59 -6.83 -20.99
CA ASP A 111 -29.82 -7.61 -21.23
C ASP A 111 -30.77 -7.62 -20.01
N GLU A 112 -30.26 -7.43 -18.78
CA GLU A 112 -31.10 -7.42 -17.59
C GLU A 112 -31.84 -6.10 -17.40
N THR A 113 -31.19 -4.98 -17.73
CA THR A 113 -31.76 -3.63 -17.53
C THR A 113 -32.22 -2.97 -18.83
N MET A 114 -31.90 -3.54 -19.98
CA MET A 114 -32.13 -2.98 -21.32
C MET A 114 -31.50 -1.57 -21.48
N GLN A 115 -30.40 -1.31 -20.78
CA GLN A 115 -29.68 -0.05 -20.84
C GLN A 115 -28.32 -0.22 -21.51
N THR A 116 -27.93 0.79 -22.27
CA THR A 116 -26.57 0.87 -22.80
C THR A 116 -25.58 1.09 -21.66
N ARG A 117 -24.58 0.24 -21.57
CA ARG A 117 -23.53 0.25 -20.55
C ARG A 117 -22.16 0.37 -21.18
N GLN A 118 -21.19 0.77 -20.35
CA GLN A 118 -19.75 0.71 -20.68
C GLN A 118 -19.03 0.11 -19.47
N PHE A 119 -17.82 -0.37 -19.72
CA PHE A 119 -16.94 -0.75 -18.63
C PHE A 119 -16.52 0.48 -17.82
N SER A 120 -16.69 0.43 -16.52
CA SER A 120 -16.35 1.53 -15.58
C SER A 120 -15.00 1.30 -14.89
N ASN A 121 -14.52 0.07 -14.83
CA ASN A 121 -13.22 -0.28 -14.26
C ASN A 121 -12.46 -1.21 -15.21
N LEU A 122 -11.15 -1.03 -15.28
CA LEU A 122 -10.25 -1.78 -16.14
C LEU A 122 -9.21 -2.50 -15.28
N ILE A 123 -9.08 -3.81 -15.46
CA ILE A 123 -8.10 -4.59 -14.69
C ILE A 123 -7.20 -5.36 -15.65
N PHE A 124 -5.90 -5.28 -15.44
CA PHE A 124 -4.91 -6.05 -16.17
C PHE A 124 -4.15 -6.99 -15.23
N VAL A 125 -4.40 -8.28 -15.36
CA VAL A 125 -3.76 -9.33 -14.56
C VAL A 125 -2.59 -9.92 -15.32
N SER A 126 -1.42 -9.98 -14.70
CA SER A 126 -0.23 -10.60 -15.31
C SER A 126 0.55 -11.46 -14.31
N THR A 127 1.25 -12.46 -14.81
CA THR A 127 2.12 -13.33 -13.99
C THR A 127 3.57 -12.86 -13.99
N THR A 128 3.81 -11.55 -14.25
CA THR A 128 5.15 -10.95 -14.24
C THR A 128 5.44 -10.26 -12.91
N ARG A 129 6.72 -10.18 -12.53
CA ARG A 129 7.18 -9.41 -11.35
C ARG A 129 7.61 -7.99 -11.72
N ASN A 130 8.33 -7.84 -12.82
CA ASN A 130 9.01 -6.58 -13.17
C ASN A 130 8.27 -5.72 -14.19
N GLY A 131 7.20 -6.09 -14.53
CA GLY A 131 6.31 -5.55 -15.23
C GLY A 131 6.19 -4.85 -16.48
N TRP A 132 6.30 -3.61 -16.41
CA TRP A 132 5.73 -2.73 -17.45
C TRP A 132 6.81 -1.89 -18.12
N GLY A 133 6.89 -1.98 -19.44
CA GLY A 133 7.74 -1.07 -20.22
C GLY A 133 7.27 0.38 -20.06
N GLN A 134 8.18 1.34 -20.16
CA GLN A 134 7.86 2.76 -19.93
C GLN A 134 6.72 3.30 -20.80
N ASN A 135 6.59 2.82 -22.04
CA ASN A 135 5.50 3.21 -22.93
C ASN A 135 4.15 2.61 -22.52
N ALA A 136 4.15 1.38 -21.97
CA ALA A 136 2.95 0.77 -21.41
C ALA A 136 2.50 1.50 -20.13
N LEU A 137 3.44 1.88 -19.27
CA LEU A 137 3.16 2.70 -18.09
C LEU A 137 2.51 4.04 -18.46
N LYS A 138 3.08 4.73 -19.47
CA LYS A 138 2.51 6.01 -19.96
C LYS A 138 1.11 5.84 -20.53
N ALA A 139 0.81 4.71 -21.20
CA ALA A 139 -0.50 4.45 -21.77
C ALA A 139 -1.60 4.26 -20.70
N THR A 140 -1.24 3.89 -19.47
CA THR A 140 -2.17 3.71 -18.36
C THR A 140 -2.25 4.89 -17.40
N GLN A 141 -1.49 5.97 -17.66
CA GLN A 141 -1.53 7.19 -16.86
C GLN A 141 -2.60 8.16 -17.35
N GLY A 142 -3.31 8.81 -16.42
CA GLY A 142 -4.29 9.84 -16.75
C GLY A 142 -5.53 9.33 -17.47
N LEU A 143 -5.83 8.04 -17.38
CA LEU A 143 -7.07 7.47 -17.90
C LEU A 143 -8.27 8.02 -17.14
N GLU A 144 -9.36 8.27 -17.85
CA GLU A 144 -10.63 8.69 -17.26
C GLU A 144 -11.25 7.59 -16.38
N LYS A 145 -11.08 6.33 -16.79
CA LYS A 145 -11.56 5.16 -16.07
C LYS A 145 -10.48 4.63 -15.12
N PRO A 146 -10.83 4.22 -13.89
CA PRO A 146 -9.90 3.54 -13.00
C PRO A 146 -9.24 2.34 -13.69
N PHE A 147 -7.93 2.27 -13.62
CA PHE A 147 -7.12 1.19 -14.17
C PHE A 147 -6.33 0.53 -13.03
N THR A 148 -6.40 -0.78 -12.95
CA THR A 148 -5.74 -1.58 -11.90
C THR A 148 -4.79 -2.60 -12.53
N ARG A 149 -3.57 -2.69 -12.01
CA ARG A 149 -2.58 -3.71 -12.40
C ARG A 149 -2.46 -4.74 -11.29
N ILE A 150 -2.70 -6.00 -11.62
CA ILE A 150 -2.48 -7.12 -10.72
C ILE A 150 -1.30 -7.91 -11.26
N ASN A 151 -0.20 -7.92 -10.53
CA ASN A 151 1.01 -8.63 -10.86
C ASN A 151 1.14 -9.93 -10.05
N LEU A 152 2.21 -10.69 -10.28
CA LEU A 152 2.43 -11.95 -9.57
C LEU A 152 2.54 -11.77 -8.05
N PHE A 153 3.11 -10.65 -7.58
CA PHE A 153 3.22 -10.37 -6.15
C PHE A 153 1.83 -10.24 -5.49
N GLU A 154 0.87 -9.56 -6.15
CA GLU A 154 -0.50 -9.45 -5.67
C GLU A 154 -1.22 -10.81 -5.64
N LEU A 155 -0.96 -11.68 -6.62
CA LEU A 155 -1.49 -13.05 -6.63
C LEU A 155 -0.87 -13.89 -5.49
N GLU A 156 0.42 -13.76 -5.22
CA GLU A 156 1.11 -14.45 -4.12
C GLU A 156 0.61 -14.00 -2.75
N SER A 157 0.30 -12.70 -2.60
CA SER A 157 -0.20 -12.10 -1.36
C SER A 157 -1.66 -12.45 -1.06
N SER A 158 -2.41 -12.96 -2.02
CA SER A 158 -3.81 -13.34 -1.89
C SER A 158 -4.04 -14.32 -0.74
N SER A 159 -5.16 -14.15 -0.04
CA SER A 159 -5.62 -15.06 1.02
C SER A 159 -6.17 -16.39 0.51
N VAL A 160 -6.22 -16.56 -0.81
CA VAL A 160 -6.73 -17.78 -1.44
C VAL A 160 -5.72 -18.94 -1.28
N ASN A 161 -6.23 -20.12 -1.00
CA ASN A 161 -5.48 -21.37 -1.08
C ASN A 161 -5.48 -21.84 -2.54
N TRP A 162 -4.40 -21.55 -3.24
CA TRP A 162 -4.28 -21.80 -4.66
C TRP A 162 -4.42 -23.27 -5.05
N GLY A 163 -3.94 -24.19 -4.21
CA GLY A 163 -4.08 -25.62 -4.45
C GLY A 163 -5.52 -26.12 -4.40
N LYS A 164 -6.34 -25.54 -3.53
CA LYS A 164 -7.77 -25.84 -3.45
C LYS A 164 -8.53 -25.19 -4.61
N LEU A 165 -8.25 -23.91 -4.89
CA LEU A 165 -8.87 -23.19 -5.99
C LEU A 165 -8.61 -23.87 -7.34
N TYR A 166 -7.39 -24.34 -7.59
CA TYR A 166 -7.02 -25.05 -8.81
C TYR A 166 -7.75 -26.39 -8.96
N LYS A 167 -8.10 -27.04 -7.87
CA LYS A 167 -8.92 -28.26 -7.85
C LYS A 167 -10.42 -28.02 -8.00
N GLY A 168 -10.84 -26.76 -8.12
CA GLY A 168 -12.22 -26.38 -8.30
C GLY A 168 -12.99 -26.09 -7.02
N GLU A 169 -12.33 -25.99 -5.85
CA GLU A 169 -12.95 -25.46 -4.65
C GLU A 169 -13.02 -23.93 -4.76
N GLU A 170 -14.11 -23.31 -4.34
CA GLU A 170 -14.36 -21.87 -4.45
C GLU A 170 -14.89 -21.30 -3.13
N GLY A 171 -14.90 -19.95 -3.03
CA GLY A 171 -15.40 -19.22 -1.87
C GLY A 171 -14.67 -19.56 -0.58
N LYS A 172 -15.38 -19.56 0.53
CA LYS A 172 -14.79 -19.76 1.88
C LYS A 172 -13.96 -21.04 2.02
N LYS A 173 -14.27 -22.11 1.25
CA LYS A 173 -13.56 -23.38 1.29
C LYS A 173 -12.13 -23.27 0.74
N ALA A 174 -11.92 -22.34 -0.20
CA ALA A 174 -10.63 -22.11 -0.82
C ALA A 174 -9.83 -20.96 -0.17
N LEU A 175 -10.26 -20.43 0.97
CA LEU A 175 -9.50 -19.44 1.71
C LEU A 175 -8.50 -20.05 2.69
N LYS A 176 -7.41 -19.34 2.97
CA LYS A 176 -6.49 -19.63 4.07
C LYS A 176 -7.17 -19.31 5.41
N SER A 177 -6.75 -19.94 6.48
CA SER A 177 -7.24 -19.61 7.83
C SER A 177 -6.80 -18.21 8.22
N GLY A 178 -7.75 -17.39 8.73
CA GLY A 178 -7.45 -16.06 9.26
C GLY A 178 -6.59 -16.11 10.51
N LYS A 179 -5.91 -15.00 10.80
CA LYS A 179 -5.06 -14.85 11.98
C LYS A 179 -5.89 -14.73 13.25
N GLN A 180 -5.35 -15.24 14.36
CA GLN A 180 -5.91 -15.05 15.69
C GLN A 180 -5.15 -13.98 16.47
N PRO A 181 -5.82 -13.15 17.27
CA PRO A 181 -5.17 -12.14 18.09
C PRO A 181 -4.19 -12.76 19.09
N ARG A 182 -3.01 -12.18 19.22
CA ARG A 182 -2.02 -12.52 20.25
C ARG A 182 -2.37 -11.83 21.57
N ALA A 183 -1.78 -12.27 22.69
CA ALA A 183 -2.07 -11.76 24.02
C ALA A 183 -1.98 -10.23 24.15
N HIS A 184 -0.94 -9.60 23.58
CA HIS A 184 -0.77 -8.14 23.59
C HIS A 184 -1.84 -7.40 22.76
N GLN A 185 -2.34 -8.04 21.69
CA GLN A 185 -3.42 -7.48 20.87
C GLN A 185 -4.77 -7.59 21.57
N LEU A 186 -5.04 -8.71 22.26
CA LEU A 186 -6.21 -8.85 23.12
C LEU A 186 -6.22 -7.81 24.25
N GLN A 187 -5.05 -7.52 24.85
CA GLN A 187 -4.93 -6.45 25.83
C GLN A 187 -5.25 -5.07 25.23
N ALA A 188 -4.74 -4.79 24.03
CA ALA A 188 -5.02 -3.54 23.33
C ALA A 188 -6.53 -3.40 23.01
N MET A 189 -7.18 -4.47 22.56
CA MET A 189 -8.62 -4.51 22.30
C MET A 189 -9.42 -4.24 23.57
N SER A 190 -9.15 -4.95 24.66
CA SER A 190 -9.80 -4.75 25.96
C SER A 190 -9.65 -3.31 26.48
N LYS A 191 -8.46 -2.70 26.31
CA LYS A 191 -8.22 -1.30 26.69
C LYS A 191 -8.95 -0.32 25.78
N ALA A 192 -9.06 -0.62 24.48
CA ALA A 192 -9.86 0.18 23.55
C ALA A 192 -11.36 0.13 23.92
N HIS A 193 -11.88 -1.06 24.21
CA HIS A 193 -13.26 -1.24 24.67
C HIS A 193 -13.55 -0.42 25.92
N HIS A 194 -12.73 -0.58 26.96
CA HIS A 194 -12.87 0.19 28.19
C HIS A 194 -12.87 1.69 27.92
N HIS A 195 -11.89 2.18 27.14
CA HIS A 195 -11.74 3.60 26.84
C HIS A 195 -12.91 4.19 26.04
N PHE A 196 -13.29 3.54 24.94
CA PHE A 196 -14.28 4.10 24.01
C PHE A 196 -15.73 3.76 24.36
N ILE A 197 -15.97 2.61 25.00
CA ILE A 197 -17.34 2.11 25.27
C ILE A 197 -17.72 2.34 26.74
N GLU A 198 -16.87 1.90 27.68
CA GLU A 198 -17.23 1.99 29.10
C GLU A 198 -17.04 3.42 29.64
N GLU A 199 -15.92 4.08 29.32
CA GLU A 199 -15.66 5.47 29.71
C GLU A 199 -16.35 6.50 28.78
N GLY A 200 -16.79 6.09 27.59
CA GLY A 200 -17.49 6.95 26.63
C GLY A 200 -16.62 8.01 25.94
N ASN A 201 -15.29 7.85 25.93
CA ASN A 201 -14.40 8.79 25.26
C ASN A 201 -14.62 8.76 23.74
N ASP A 202 -14.46 9.92 23.09
CA ASP A 202 -14.59 10.08 21.64
C ASP A 202 -13.24 10.02 20.90
N ARG A 203 -12.12 10.20 21.60
CA ARG A 203 -10.77 10.20 21.03
C ARG A 203 -9.81 9.39 21.90
N GLY A 204 -8.85 8.68 21.26
CA GLY A 204 -7.87 7.91 22.02
C GLY A 204 -6.66 7.50 21.19
N LYS A 205 -5.53 7.26 21.87
CA LYS A 205 -4.23 6.89 21.25
C LYS A 205 -3.87 5.44 21.54
N LEU A 206 -3.54 4.72 20.49
CA LEU A 206 -2.95 3.38 20.50
C LEU A 206 -1.49 3.49 20.07
N ILE A 207 -0.57 3.29 21.00
CA ILE A 207 0.88 3.34 20.72
C ILE A 207 1.43 1.92 20.71
N MET A 208 1.83 1.44 19.53
CA MET A 208 2.38 0.10 19.36
C MET A 208 3.63 0.15 18.46
N ALA A 209 4.70 -0.49 18.88
CA ALA A 209 5.95 -0.58 18.10
C ALA A 209 5.68 -1.19 16.69
N CYS A 210 6.50 -0.79 15.70
CA CYS A 210 6.45 -1.40 14.36
C CYS A 210 6.66 -2.91 14.44
N GLY A 211 5.99 -3.67 13.58
CA GLY A 211 6.09 -5.14 13.58
C GLY A 211 5.26 -5.87 14.64
N THR A 212 4.59 -5.18 15.56
CA THR A 212 3.74 -5.81 16.59
C THR A 212 2.31 -6.07 16.14
N GLY A 213 1.97 -5.72 14.88
CA GLY A 213 0.66 -6.00 14.28
C GLY A 213 -0.40 -4.94 14.54
N LYS A 214 -0.04 -3.64 14.53
CA LYS A 214 -0.98 -2.50 14.65
C LYS A 214 -2.20 -2.63 13.72
N THR A 215 -1.95 -2.90 12.43
CA THR A 215 -2.99 -2.99 11.40
C THR A 215 -4.03 -4.06 11.71
N PHE A 216 -3.60 -5.24 12.17
CA PHE A 216 -4.50 -6.31 12.59
C PHE A 216 -5.23 -5.98 13.89
N THR A 217 -4.55 -5.34 14.86
CA THR A 217 -5.18 -4.88 16.10
C THR A 217 -6.28 -3.84 15.80
N ALA A 218 -6.02 -2.93 14.87
CA ALA A 218 -7.02 -1.94 14.43
C ALA A 218 -8.24 -2.59 13.78
N LEU A 219 -8.05 -3.63 12.95
CA LEU A 219 -9.16 -4.40 12.38
C LEU A 219 -10.04 -4.98 13.50
N ARG A 220 -9.45 -5.64 14.49
CA ARG A 220 -10.20 -6.25 15.61
C ARG A 220 -10.90 -5.21 16.50
N ILE A 221 -10.25 -4.07 16.79
CA ILE A 221 -10.88 -2.96 17.49
C ILE A 221 -12.07 -2.43 16.70
N MET A 222 -11.91 -2.23 15.40
CA MET A 222 -12.97 -1.78 14.51
C MET A 222 -14.15 -2.76 14.51
N GLU A 223 -13.90 -4.06 14.37
CA GLU A 223 -14.95 -5.09 14.36
C GLU A 223 -15.72 -5.14 15.69
N GLU A 224 -15.05 -4.92 16.83
CA GLU A 224 -15.67 -4.89 18.16
C GLU A 224 -16.50 -3.61 18.41
N MET A 225 -16.05 -2.48 17.87
CA MET A 225 -16.67 -1.16 18.11
C MET A 225 -17.77 -0.79 17.10
N THR A 226 -17.94 -1.59 16.04
CA THR A 226 -18.85 -1.26 14.93
C THR A 226 -19.69 -2.47 14.53
N ASP A 227 -20.82 -2.22 13.89
CA ASP A 227 -21.77 -3.24 13.42
C ASP A 227 -21.84 -3.31 11.89
N ASP A 228 -22.79 -4.11 11.38
CA ASP A 228 -23.04 -4.31 9.95
C ASP A 228 -23.59 -3.08 9.21
N LYS A 229 -23.92 -1.99 9.90
CA LYS A 229 -24.43 -0.74 9.31
C LYS A 229 -23.46 0.42 9.44
N SER A 230 -22.37 0.20 10.15
CA SER A 230 -21.43 1.26 10.49
C SER A 230 -20.62 1.70 9.29
N LEU A 231 -20.33 3.01 9.25
CA LEU A 231 -19.41 3.64 8.32
C LEU A 231 -18.09 3.95 9.04
N VAL A 232 -17.00 3.41 8.55
CA VAL A 232 -15.65 3.56 9.10
C VAL A 232 -14.77 4.31 8.10
N LEU A 233 -13.92 5.19 8.59
CA LEU A 233 -12.87 5.84 7.81
C LEU A 233 -11.51 5.38 8.31
N PHE A 234 -10.68 4.85 7.41
CA PHE A 234 -9.29 4.49 7.69
C PHE A 234 -8.35 5.35 6.87
N LEU A 235 -7.50 6.13 7.53
CA LEU A 235 -6.59 7.08 6.92
C LEU A 235 -5.15 6.62 7.04
N VAL A 236 -4.42 6.67 5.92
CA VAL A 236 -3.00 6.31 5.82
C VAL A 236 -2.20 7.41 5.11
N PRO A 237 -0.88 7.50 5.34
CA PRO A 237 -0.06 8.54 4.71
C PRO A 237 0.33 8.24 3.25
N SER A 238 0.24 6.99 2.77
CA SER A 238 0.68 6.63 1.42
C SER A 238 -0.19 5.56 0.78
N ILE A 239 -0.12 5.46 -0.57
CA ILE A 239 -0.83 4.44 -1.36
C ILE A 239 -0.32 3.04 -1.01
N ALA A 240 0.99 2.87 -0.79
CA ALA A 240 1.58 1.61 -0.37
C ALA A 240 0.97 1.08 0.94
N LEU A 241 0.84 1.95 1.94
CA LEU A 241 0.21 1.58 3.21
C LEU A 241 -1.30 1.31 3.06
N LEU A 242 -1.97 2.00 2.12
CA LEU A 242 -3.36 1.73 1.80
C LEU A 242 -3.52 0.31 1.24
N GLY A 243 -2.71 -0.06 0.25
CA GLY A 243 -2.70 -1.40 -0.35
C GLY A 243 -2.39 -2.50 0.68
N GLN A 244 -1.37 -2.30 1.51
CA GLN A 244 -1.03 -3.24 2.59
C GLN A 244 -2.17 -3.41 3.59
N THR A 245 -2.82 -2.32 3.99
CA THR A 245 -3.95 -2.36 4.94
C THR A 245 -5.16 -3.04 4.33
N LEU A 246 -5.50 -2.70 3.08
CA LEU A 246 -6.58 -3.35 2.35
C LEU A 246 -6.37 -4.86 2.28
N ASN A 247 -5.19 -5.30 1.83
CA ASN A 247 -4.86 -6.72 1.72
C ASN A 247 -4.94 -7.43 3.08
N ALA A 248 -4.40 -6.82 4.14
CA ALA A 248 -4.44 -7.38 5.49
C ALA A 248 -5.87 -7.47 6.03
N TRP A 249 -6.66 -6.41 5.91
CA TRP A 249 -8.02 -6.38 6.45
C TRP A 249 -8.97 -7.31 5.69
N MET A 250 -8.92 -7.31 4.36
CA MET A 250 -9.77 -8.19 3.56
C MET A 250 -9.42 -9.67 3.75
N SER A 251 -8.15 -9.97 4.02
CA SER A 251 -7.68 -11.34 4.32
C SER A 251 -8.07 -11.83 5.71
N ASP A 252 -8.07 -10.95 6.71
CA ASP A 252 -8.19 -11.33 8.12
C ASP A 252 -9.53 -10.93 8.75
N LYS A 253 -10.44 -10.25 8.02
CA LYS A 253 -11.77 -9.88 8.54
C LYS A 253 -12.58 -11.09 8.97
N SER A 254 -13.36 -10.94 10.03
CA SER A 254 -14.24 -11.98 10.54
C SER A 254 -15.63 -11.95 9.92
N GLU A 255 -16.07 -10.77 9.46
CA GLU A 255 -17.40 -10.54 8.89
C GLU A 255 -17.31 -9.84 7.53
N PRO A 256 -18.37 -9.94 6.70
CA PRO A 256 -18.44 -9.22 5.44
C PRO A 256 -18.29 -7.71 5.65
N MET A 257 -17.45 -7.07 4.86
CA MET A 257 -17.31 -5.61 4.86
C MET A 257 -17.01 -5.10 3.46
N ARG A 258 -17.55 -3.95 3.11
CA ARG A 258 -17.22 -3.25 1.87
C ARG A 258 -16.04 -2.32 2.09
N ALA A 259 -14.98 -2.48 1.33
CA ALA A 259 -13.87 -1.54 1.27
C ALA A 259 -14.05 -0.59 0.07
N ILE A 260 -13.95 0.72 0.30
CA ILE A 260 -13.98 1.77 -0.72
C ILE A 260 -12.63 2.47 -0.68
N CYS A 261 -11.79 2.31 -1.71
CA CYS A 261 -10.49 2.94 -1.79
C CYS A 261 -10.60 4.35 -2.40
N VAL A 262 -10.14 5.37 -1.64
CA VAL A 262 -10.18 6.77 -2.06
C VAL A 262 -8.77 7.34 -2.04
N CYS A 263 -8.14 7.42 -3.21
CA CYS A 263 -6.82 8.01 -3.38
C CYS A 263 -6.59 8.44 -4.83
N SER A 264 -5.60 9.30 -5.04
CA SER A 264 -5.16 9.75 -6.35
C SER A 264 -3.64 9.80 -6.42
N ASP A 265 -3.09 9.63 -7.62
CA ASP A 265 -1.66 9.82 -7.86
C ASP A 265 -1.30 11.30 -7.68
N ALA A 266 -0.66 11.64 -6.59
CA ALA A 266 -0.17 12.99 -6.33
C ALA A 266 0.82 13.50 -7.41
N LYS A 267 1.45 12.58 -8.16
CA LYS A 267 2.40 12.89 -9.24
C LYS A 267 1.75 13.54 -10.47
N ALA A 268 0.46 13.34 -10.70
CA ALA A 268 -0.23 13.97 -11.83
C ALA A 268 -0.44 15.49 -11.65
N THR A 269 -0.39 16.01 -10.42
CA THR A 269 -0.80 17.38 -10.13
C THR A 269 0.27 18.29 -9.54
N ARG A 270 1.37 17.77 -8.95
CA ARG A 270 2.44 18.62 -8.38
C ARG A 270 3.81 17.95 -8.38
N LYS A 271 4.79 18.56 -9.05
CA LYS A 271 6.22 18.44 -8.73
C LYS A 271 6.46 19.09 -7.36
N MET A 272 6.14 18.44 -6.27
CA MET A 272 6.56 18.89 -4.94
C MET A 272 7.92 18.26 -4.61
N LYS A 273 8.89 19.14 -4.35
CA LYS A 273 10.21 18.80 -3.85
C LYS A 273 10.09 18.23 -2.43
N GLY A 274 10.62 17.02 -2.19
CA GLY A 274 11.19 16.64 -0.91
C GLY A 274 10.32 15.81 0.05
N GLU A 275 9.25 15.16 -0.37
CA GLU A 275 8.56 14.14 0.43
C GLU A 275 8.79 12.75 -0.17
N ASP A 276 8.85 11.74 0.71
CA ASP A 276 9.14 10.33 0.39
C ASP A 276 8.35 9.87 -0.84
N ASP A 277 9.08 9.67 -1.94
CA ASP A 277 8.54 9.16 -3.20
C ASP A 277 8.28 7.66 -3.03
N ASP A 278 7.10 7.30 -2.48
CA ASP A 278 6.60 5.94 -2.62
C ASP A 278 6.35 5.72 -4.11
N ASP A 279 7.07 4.79 -4.70
CA ASP A 279 6.97 4.45 -6.14
C ASP A 279 5.65 3.76 -6.50
N GLU A 280 4.80 3.42 -5.53
CA GLU A 280 3.50 2.81 -5.77
C GLU A 280 2.47 3.83 -6.24
N SER A 281 1.83 3.50 -7.35
CA SER A 281 0.77 4.27 -7.99
C SER A 281 -0.61 3.71 -7.65
N VAL A 282 -1.66 4.51 -7.80
CA VAL A 282 -3.06 4.07 -7.65
C VAL A 282 -3.38 2.84 -8.50
N VAL A 283 -2.76 2.72 -9.66
CA VAL A 283 -2.95 1.56 -10.55
C VAL A 283 -2.39 0.24 -9.99
N ASP A 284 -1.56 0.29 -8.95
CA ASP A 284 -0.97 -0.89 -8.29
C ASP A 284 -1.80 -1.39 -7.09
N LEU A 285 -2.90 -0.71 -6.76
CA LEU A 285 -3.85 -1.21 -5.78
C LEU A 285 -4.59 -2.42 -6.35
N ALA A 286 -4.77 -3.44 -5.52
CA ALA A 286 -5.47 -4.67 -5.91
C ALA A 286 -6.94 -4.47 -6.30
N VAL A 287 -7.55 -3.36 -5.89
CA VAL A 287 -8.93 -2.99 -6.22
C VAL A 287 -8.97 -1.59 -6.84
N PRO A 288 -9.96 -1.30 -7.69
CA PRO A 288 -10.13 0.04 -8.24
C PRO A 288 -10.30 1.09 -7.15
N ALA A 289 -9.51 2.15 -7.22
CA ALA A 289 -9.67 3.33 -6.36
C ALA A 289 -10.40 4.44 -7.11
N THR A 290 -11.09 5.31 -6.37
CA THR A 290 -11.86 6.41 -6.96
C THR A 290 -11.71 7.70 -6.18
N THR A 291 -11.72 8.83 -6.90
CA THR A 291 -11.91 10.17 -6.34
C THR A 291 -13.26 10.77 -6.74
N ASN A 292 -14.11 9.97 -7.40
CA ASN A 292 -15.43 10.40 -7.83
C ASN A 292 -16.44 10.27 -6.68
N VAL A 293 -16.85 11.41 -6.13
CA VAL A 293 -17.81 11.49 -5.01
C VAL A 293 -19.11 10.73 -5.30
N LYS A 294 -19.64 10.81 -6.53
CA LYS A 294 -20.89 10.11 -6.91
C LYS A 294 -20.73 8.59 -6.84
N SER A 295 -19.55 8.08 -7.23
CA SER A 295 -19.23 6.64 -7.12
C SER A 295 -19.15 6.21 -5.66
N ILE A 296 -18.50 7.00 -4.79
CA ILE A 296 -18.43 6.73 -3.35
C ILE A 296 -19.82 6.68 -2.73
N LEU A 297 -20.67 7.69 -3.03
CA LEU A 297 -22.04 7.76 -2.53
C LEU A 297 -22.89 6.55 -2.97
N ARG A 298 -22.74 6.10 -4.21
CA ARG A 298 -23.44 4.93 -4.72
C ARG A 298 -23.03 3.67 -3.97
N GLN A 299 -21.72 3.47 -3.75
CA GLN A 299 -21.21 2.33 -3.01
C GLN A 299 -21.68 2.32 -1.55
N ILE A 300 -21.70 3.47 -0.87
CA ILE A 300 -22.25 3.60 0.49
C ILE A 300 -23.72 3.19 0.52
N LYS A 301 -24.54 3.68 -0.42
CA LYS A 301 -25.97 3.35 -0.49
C LYS A 301 -26.21 1.86 -0.71
N VAL A 302 -25.42 1.21 -1.55
CA VAL A 302 -25.54 -0.24 -1.78
C VAL A 302 -25.18 -1.01 -0.50
N ALA A 303 -24.08 -0.64 0.15
CA ALA A 303 -23.66 -1.28 1.40
C ALA A 303 -24.71 -1.15 2.51
N GLU A 304 -25.37 0.01 2.63
CA GLU A 304 -26.47 0.23 3.58
C GLU A 304 -27.67 -0.68 3.28
N ARG A 305 -28.06 -0.78 2.01
CA ARG A 305 -29.15 -1.66 1.59
C ARG A 305 -28.86 -3.12 1.92
N GLU A 306 -27.60 -3.53 1.74
CA GLU A 306 -27.15 -4.90 1.97
C GLU A 306 -26.77 -5.17 3.43
N LYS A 307 -26.82 -4.15 4.30
CA LYS A 307 -26.38 -4.21 5.69
C LYS A 307 -24.95 -4.73 5.80
N LYS A 308 -24.05 -4.13 5.04
CA LYS A 308 -22.62 -4.42 5.07
C LYS A 308 -21.86 -3.27 5.72
N ARG A 309 -21.05 -3.56 6.74
CA ARG A 309 -20.08 -2.59 7.28
C ARG A 309 -19.27 -1.98 6.13
N THR A 310 -19.19 -0.66 6.08
CA THR A 310 -18.48 0.06 5.04
C THR A 310 -17.21 0.68 5.61
N VAL A 311 -16.07 0.41 4.99
CA VAL A 311 -14.80 1.03 5.33
C VAL A 311 -14.29 1.85 4.15
N ILE A 312 -14.26 3.16 4.30
CA ILE A 312 -13.57 4.06 3.38
C ILE A 312 -12.10 4.04 3.76
N MET A 313 -11.25 3.50 2.90
CA MET A 313 -9.80 3.50 3.04
C MET A 313 -9.22 4.61 2.18
N SER A 314 -8.60 5.62 2.79
CA SER A 314 -8.13 6.80 2.08
C SER A 314 -6.73 7.21 2.50
N THR A 315 -6.01 7.86 1.59
CA THR A 315 -4.82 8.60 1.97
C THR A 315 -5.21 9.95 2.58
N TYR A 316 -4.39 10.49 3.48
CA TYR A 316 -4.62 11.83 4.03
C TYR A 316 -4.70 12.90 2.95
N GLN A 317 -3.97 12.73 1.84
CA GLN A 317 -3.98 13.66 0.71
C GLN A 317 -5.35 13.74 0.01
N SER A 318 -6.14 12.69 0.08
CA SER A 318 -7.48 12.62 -0.54
C SER A 318 -8.62 12.89 0.45
N ILE A 319 -8.31 13.44 1.63
CA ILE A 319 -9.29 13.69 2.71
C ILE A 319 -10.42 14.63 2.26
N ASP A 320 -10.16 15.56 1.34
CA ASP A 320 -11.15 16.51 0.82
C ASP A 320 -12.27 15.77 0.07
N VAL A 321 -11.92 14.77 -0.75
CA VAL A 321 -12.90 13.95 -1.47
C VAL A 321 -13.78 13.15 -0.49
N VAL A 322 -13.17 12.65 0.60
CA VAL A 322 -13.92 11.95 1.66
C VAL A 322 -14.85 12.90 2.39
N SER A 323 -14.37 14.09 2.74
CA SER A 323 -15.17 15.14 3.37
C SER A 323 -16.40 15.48 2.53
N ASP A 324 -16.21 15.76 1.24
CA ASP A 324 -17.29 16.07 0.30
C ASP A 324 -18.31 14.94 0.20
N ALA A 325 -17.85 13.69 0.16
CA ALA A 325 -18.73 12.52 0.11
C ALA A 325 -19.57 12.39 1.40
N LEU A 326 -18.96 12.57 2.58
CA LEU A 326 -19.65 12.48 3.87
C LEU A 326 -20.71 13.58 4.01
N HIS A 327 -20.38 14.82 3.66
CA HIS A 327 -21.32 15.96 3.73
C HIS A 327 -22.48 15.80 2.74
N GLN A 328 -22.21 15.39 1.48
CA GLN A 328 -23.27 15.14 0.50
C GLN A 328 -24.16 13.94 0.89
N ALA A 329 -23.60 12.95 1.59
CA ALA A 329 -24.36 11.84 2.14
C ALA A 329 -25.16 12.20 3.39
N GLY A 330 -24.83 13.30 4.08
CA GLY A 330 -25.35 13.63 5.41
C GLY A 330 -24.99 12.56 6.45
N LYS A 331 -23.78 11.97 6.35
CA LYS A 331 -23.34 10.83 7.17
C LYS A 331 -22.25 11.19 8.15
N TYR A 332 -22.32 10.53 9.29
CA TYR A 332 -21.25 10.50 10.30
C TYR A 332 -20.46 9.21 10.16
N VAL A 333 -19.16 9.31 10.33
CA VAL A 333 -18.28 8.15 10.50
C VAL A 333 -18.39 7.66 11.94
N ASP A 334 -18.71 6.38 12.13
CA ASP A 334 -18.81 5.80 13.48
C ASP A 334 -17.44 5.67 14.13
N LEU A 335 -16.42 5.31 13.34
CA LEU A 335 -15.02 5.22 13.78
C LEU A 335 -14.08 5.74 12.68
N CYS A 336 -13.32 6.78 13.00
CA CYS A 336 -12.20 7.25 12.16
C CYS A 336 -10.89 6.73 12.74
N ILE A 337 -10.13 5.97 11.95
CA ILE A 337 -8.84 5.42 12.33
C ILE A 337 -7.74 6.16 11.57
N CYS A 338 -6.81 6.76 12.32
CA CYS A 338 -5.69 7.51 11.81
C CYS A 338 -4.41 6.69 11.99
N ASP A 339 -3.94 6.03 10.93
CA ASP A 339 -2.66 5.32 10.99
C ASP A 339 -1.49 6.27 10.76
N GLU A 340 -0.33 5.95 11.35
CA GLU A 340 0.85 6.82 11.44
C GLU A 340 0.48 8.24 11.89
N ALA A 341 -0.35 8.33 12.94
CA ALA A 341 -0.95 9.56 13.44
C ALA A 341 0.07 10.65 13.83
N HIS A 342 1.35 10.31 14.01
CA HIS A 342 2.41 11.30 14.19
C HIS A 342 2.56 12.26 13.00
N ARG A 343 2.06 11.89 11.80
CA ARG A 343 2.01 12.76 10.62
C ARG A 343 0.88 13.79 10.68
N THR A 344 -0.13 13.58 11.52
CA THR A 344 -1.23 14.55 11.71
C THR A 344 -0.87 15.68 12.67
N THR A 345 0.38 15.72 13.15
CA THR A 345 0.91 16.80 13.98
C THR A 345 1.40 17.96 13.13
N GLY A 346 1.31 19.18 13.63
CA GLY A 346 1.81 20.37 12.94
C GLY A 346 1.13 21.64 13.41
N VAL A 347 1.53 22.78 12.83
CA VAL A 347 0.95 24.09 13.12
C VAL A 347 -0.14 24.38 12.07
N LYS A 348 -1.35 24.69 12.54
CA LYS A 348 -2.43 25.23 11.76
C LYS A 348 -2.34 26.75 11.83
N ILE A 349 -1.83 27.37 10.78
CA ILE A 349 -1.66 28.82 10.69
C ILE A 349 -2.99 29.45 10.32
N LYS A 350 -3.43 30.45 11.07
CA LYS A 350 -4.60 31.26 10.78
C LYS A 350 -4.43 31.89 9.37
N ASP A 351 -5.46 31.84 8.57
CA ASP A 351 -5.50 32.42 7.20
C ASP A 351 -4.62 31.71 6.13
N ARG A 352 -4.14 30.48 6.37
CA ARG A 352 -3.53 29.65 5.34
C ARG A 352 -4.28 28.33 5.17
N ASP A 353 -4.20 27.77 3.96
CA ASP A 353 -4.76 26.44 3.69
C ASP A 353 -4.21 25.42 4.70
N GLU A 354 -5.13 24.75 5.38
CA GLU A 354 -4.81 23.74 6.36
C GLU A 354 -4.15 22.52 5.68
N SER A 355 -3.12 21.97 6.33
CA SER A 355 -2.54 20.72 5.87
C SER A 355 -3.58 19.61 5.82
N ASN A 356 -3.64 18.82 4.75
CA ASN A 356 -4.55 17.70 4.62
C ASN A 356 -4.41 16.69 5.78
N PHE A 357 -3.25 16.63 6.42
CA PHE A 357 -3.02 15.78 7.57
C PHE A 357 -3.70 16.26 8.86
N THR A 358 -3.89 17.57 9.05
CA THR A 358 -4.49 18.12 10.27
C THR A 358 -6.01 18.25 10.17
N LYS A 359 -6.58 18.24 8.97
CA LYS A 359 -8.03 18.32 8.72
C LYS A 359 -8.84 17.25 9.43
N VAL A 360 -8.26 16.06 9.65
CA VAL A 360 -8.93 14.93 10.33
C VAL A 360 -9.33 15.24 11.77
N HIS A 361 -8.74 16.24 12.41
CA HIS A 361 -9.08 16.60 13.79
C HIS A 361 -10.40 17.39 13.91
N SER A 362 -10.86 18.01 12.83
CA SER A 362 -12.08 18.81 12.81
C SER A 362 -13.31 17.96 12.53
N ASP A 363 -14.33 18.08 13.39
CA ASP A 363 -15.63 17.43 13.19
C ASP A 363 -16.45 18.10 12.08
N GLU A 364 -16.18 19.38 11.82
CA GLU A 364 -16.76 20.09 10.66
C GLU A 364 -16.22 19.54 9.34
N TYR A 365 -14.98 19.05 9.34
CA TYR A 365 -14.33 18.53 8.14
C TYR A 365 -14.60 17.04 7.95
N ILE A 366 -14.37 16.26 8.98
CA ILE A 366 -14.68 14.81 9.03
C ILE A 366 -15.63 14.58 10.20
N PRO A 367 -16.94 14.53 9.97
CA PRO A 367 -17.93 14.26 11.01
C PRO A 367 -17.77 12.82 11.50
N ALA A 368 -17.10 12.63 12.65
CA ALA A 368 -16.81 11.33 13.21
C ALA A 368 -17.23 11.24 14.69
N ARG A 369 -17.87 10.13 15.07
CA ARG A 369 -18.28 9.88 16.45
C ARG A 369 -17.10 9.52 17.34
N LYS A 370 -16.16 8.74 16.81
CA LYS A 370 -14.95 8.30 17.53
C LYS A 370 -13.72 8.40 16.63
N ARG A 371 -12.55 8.74 17.24
CA ARG A 371 -11.26 8.78 16.56
C ARG A 371 -10.22 7.95 17.28
N LEU A 372 -9.65 6.99 16.57
CA LEU A 372 -8.52 6.17 17.01
C LEU A 372 -7.24 6.62 16.33
N TYR A 373 -6.31 7.17 17.09
CA TYR A 373 -5.00 7.59 16.61
C TYR A 373 -3.95 6.52 16.88
N MET A 374 -3.34 5.97 15.83
CA MET A 374 -2.37 4.89 15.95
C MET A 374 -0.99 5.33 15.47
N THR A 375 0.05 5.01 16.21
CA THR A 375 1.45 5.19 15.78
C THR A 375 2.40 4.32 16.60
N ALA A 376 3.59 4.09 16.08
CA ALA A 376 4.69 3.53 16.85
C ALA A 376 5.45 4.61 17.64
N THR A 377 5.51 5.83 17.11
CA THR A 377 6.37 6.93 17.56
C THR A 377 5.54 8.21 17.70
N PRO A 378 4.96 8.47 18.87
CA PRO A 378 4.20 9.71 19.06
C PRO A 378 5.14 10.93 18.94
N ARG A 379 4.68 11.95 18.21
CA ARG A 379 5.41 13.19 18.00
C ARG A 379 4.93 14.25 18.97
N LEU A 380 5.87 14.75 19.78
CA LEU A 380 5.63 15.77 20.79
C LEU A 380 6.45 17.00 20.46
N TYR A 381 5.89 18.19 20.67
CA TYR A 381 6.57 19.45 20.47
C TYR A 381 7.06 20.03 21.81
N LYS A 382 8.23 20.69 21.78
CA LYS A 382 8.80 21.37 22.95
C LYS A 382 7.88 22.52 23.39
N GLU A 383 7.87 22.79 24.69
CA GLU A 383 7.04 23.84 25.28
C GLU A 383 7.27 25.23 24.65
N SER A 384 8.53 25.52 24.29
CA SER A 384 8.88 26.76 23.60
C SER A 384 8.16 26.94 22.23
N ILE A 385 7.89 25.82 21.52
CA ILE A 385 7.17 25.86 20.25
C ILE A 385 5.66 26.06 20.49
N LYS A 386 5.11 25.44 21.54
CA LYS A 386 3.73 25.58 21.95
C LYS A 386 3.40 27.02 22.35
N ILE A 387 4.30 27.67 23.12
CA ILE A 387 4.17 29.07 23.53
C ILE A 387 4.15 29.98 22.29
N LYS A 388 5.10 29.79 21.38
CA LYS A 388 5.16 30.59 20.14
C LYS A 388 3.88 30.45 19.27
N ALA A 389 3.34 29.24 19.17
CA ALA A 389 2.09 29.02 18.45
C ALA A 389 0.94 29.79 19.12
N LYS A 390 0.82 29.76 20.44
CA LYS A 390 -0.19 30.52 21.19
C LYS A 390 -0.03 32.04 21.01
N GLU A 391 1.20 32.54 21.04
CA GLU A 391 1.50 33.97 20.84
C GLU A 391 1.06 34.45 19.44
N ASN A 392 1.12 33.59 18.44
CA ASN A 392 0.71 33.88 17.06
C ASN A 392 -0.76 33.57 16.79
N ASP A 393 -1.53 33.13 17.79
CA ASP A 393 -2.91 32.66 17.64
C ASP A 393 -3.04 31.47 16.65
N ASP A 394 -1.97 30.66 16.55
CA ASP A 394 -1.91 29.45 15.72
C ASP A 394 -2.29 28.22 16.56
N ILE A 395 -2.94 27.23 15.92
CA ILE A 395 -3.26 25.94 16.56
C ILE A 395 -2.10 24.96 16.31
N LEU A 396 -1.45 24.50 17.38
CA LEU A 396 -0.43 23.46 17.29
C LEU A 396 -1.03 22.10 17.65
N CYS A 397 -1.11 21.20 16.66
CA CYS A 397 -1.48 19.81 16.88
C CYS A 397 -0.26 19.02 17.39
N SER A 398 -0.19 18.73 18.68
CA SER A 398 0.85 17.92 19.33
C SER A 398 0.20 16.72 20.00
N MET A 399 0.80 15.53 19.89
CA MET A 399 0.16 14.29 20.36
C MET A 399 0.01 14.17 21.87
N ASP A 400 0.55 15.08 22.65
CA ASP A 400 0.29 15.22 24.09
C ASP A 400 -0.93 16.08 24.42
N ASP A 401 -1.55 16.73 23.43
CA ASP A 401 -2.82 17.43 23.61
C ASP A 401 -3.99 16.43 23.61
N GLU A 402 -4.55 16.20 24.80
CA GLU A 402 -5.67 15.26 24.95
C GLU A 402 -6.98 15.76 24.35
N ASN A 403 -7.14 17.09 24.13
CA ASN A 403 -8.34 17.62 23.48
C ASN A 403 -8.35 17.27 22.00
N ILE A 404 -7.17 17.14 21.34
CA ILE A 404 -7.04 16.82 19.94
C ILE A 404 -6.95 15.31 19.72
N TYR A 405 -6.12 14.62 20.51
CA TYR A 405 -5.79 13.20 20.29
C TYR A 405 -6.43 12.25 21.29
N GLY A 406 -7.08 12.74 22.34
CA GLY A 406 -7.56 11.92 23.45
C GLY A 406 -6.44 11.36 24.33
N LYS A 407 -6.81 10.55 25.30
CA LYS A 407 -5.87 9.86 26.20
C LYS A 407 -5.18 8.69 25.50
N GLU A 408 -3.99 8.35 25.95
CA GLU A 408 -3.33 7.11 25.58
C GLU A 408 -3.91 5.95 26.40
N PHE A 409 -4.66 5.06 25.75
CA PHE A 409 -5.28 3.93 26.44
C PHE A 409 -4.41 2.67 26.43
N TYR A 410 -3.46 2.55 25.48
CA TYR A 410 -2.55 1.41 25.41
C TYR A 410 -1.20 1.78 24.82
N ARG A 411 -0.12 1.25 25.45
CA ARG A 411 1.25 1.39 24.94
C ARG A 411 2.00 0.07 24.99
N LEU A 412 2.51 -0.36 23.82
CA LEU A 412 3.51 -1.41 23.66
C LEU A 412 4.76 -0.80 23.04
N SER A 413 5.72 -0.44 23.90
CA SER A 413 7.02 0.09 23.45
C SER A 413 7.87 -0.99 22.79
N PHE A 414 8.88 -0.57 22.00
CA PHE A 414 9.83 -1.50 21.37
C PHE A 414 10.51 -2.40 22.42
N ASN A 415 11.03 -1.83 23.50
CA ASN A 415 11.68 -2.60 24.56
C ASN A 415 10.75 -3.65 25.18
N LYS A 416 9.49 -3.31 25.47
CA LYS A 416 8.51 -4.29 25.97
C LYS A 416 8.24 -5.39 24.96
N ALA A 417 8.16 -5.05 23.67
CA ALA A 417 7.95 -6.02 22.61
C ALA A 417 9.14 -6.99 22.47
N VAL A 418 10.38 -6.50 22.61
CA VAL A 418 11.58 -7.35 22.64
C VAL A 418 11.59 -8.24 23.88
N GLN A 419 11.37 -7.67 25.06
CA GLN A 419 11.33 -8.44 26.32
C GLN A 419 10.26 -9.54 26.31
N SER A 420 9.14 -9.31 25.61
CA SER A 420 8.06 -10.29 25.43
C SER A 420 8.32 -11.28 24.30
N GLY A 421 9.47 -11.25 23.63
CA GLY A 421 9.80 -12.12 22.51
C GLY A 421 8.97 -11.87 21.24
N LEU A 422 8.29 -10.74 21.13
CA LEU A 422 7.50 -10.36 19.95
C LEU A 422 8.37 -9.81 18.82
N LEU A 423 9.43 -9.10 19.20
CA LEU A 423 10.40 -8.52 18.29
C LEU A 423 11.81 -9.00 18.65
N THR A 424 12.65 -9.07 17.64
CA THR A 424 14.08 -9.35 17.82
C THR A 424 14.77 -8.11 18.37
N ASP A 425 15.68 -8.29 19.29
CA ASP A 425 16.53 -7.21 19.80
C ASP A 425 17.45 -6.68 18.69
N TYR A 426 17.89 -5.44 18.84
CA TYR A 426 18.78 -4.79 17.87
C TYR A 426 19.98 -4.17 18.59
N LYS A 427 21.08 -4.11 17.85
CA LYS A 427 22.26 -3.36 18.27
C LYS A 427 22.42 -2.14 17.40
N VAL A 428 22.63 -0.99 18.00
CA VAL A 428 22.99 0.24 17.26
C VAL A 428 24.49 0.34 17.24
N LEU A 429 25.06 0.28 16.04
CA LEU A 429 26.48 0.47 15.82
C LEU A 429 26.69 1.87 15.24
N VAL A 430 27.39 2.72 15.99
CA VAL A 430 27.80 4.03 15.50
C VAL A 430 29.23 3.91 14.99
N LEU A 431 29.39 4.04 13.69
CA LEU A 431 30.70 3.99 13.03
C LEU A 431 31.16 5.41 12.71
N THR A 432 32.32 5.79 13.22
CA THR A 432 33.05 6.99 12.79
C THR A 432 34.03 6.57 11.70
N VAL A 433 33.85 7.06 10.49
CA VAL A 433 34.72 6.74 9.34
C VAL A 433 35.37 8.03 8.89
N ASN A 434 36.71 8.01 8.80
CA ASN A 434 37.49 9.13 8.30
C ASN A 434 37.98 8.86 6.87
N GLU A 435 38.29 9.91 6.12
CA GLU A 435 38.88 9.79 4.77
C GLU A 435 40.15 8.93 4.73
N ARG A 436 40.87 8.83 5.84
CA ARG A 436 42.07 7.99 6.01
C ARG A 436 41.78 6.50 6.06
N ASP A 437 40.52 6.12 6.28
CA ASP A 437 40.07 4.72 6.34
C ASP A 437 39.75 4.16 4.94
N LEU A 438 39.78 5.02 3.91
CA LEU A 438 39.61 4.62 2.52
C LEU A 438 40.85 3.83 2.04
N PRO A 439 40.67 2.63 1.44
CA PRO A 439 41.76 1.96 0.76
C PRO A 439 42.42 2.89 -0.27
N TYR A 440 43.74 2.91 -0.33
CA TYR A 440 44.51 3.76 -1.23
C TYR A 440 44.03 3.62 -2.70
N THR A 441 43.71 2.41 -3.12
CA THR A 441 43.18 2.09 -4.45
C THR A 441 41.85 2.77 -4.77
N VAL A 442 40.93 2.87 -3.78
CA VAL A 442 39.63 3.54 -3.93
C VAL A 442 39.82 5.06 -3.95
N SER A 443 40.64 5.57 -3.06
CA SER A 443 41.01 6.98 -2.97
C SER A 443 41.65 7.50 -4.26
N GLU A 444 42.59 6.74 -4.85
CA GLU A 444 43.22 7.05 -6.15
C GLU A 444 42.24 6.96 -7.34
N LYS A 445 41.36 5.96 -7.36
CA LYS A 445 40.32 5.85 -8.39
C LYS A 445 39.39 7.06 -8.38
N ILE A 446 38.91 7.47 -7.20
CA ILE A 446 38.05 8.66 -7.04
C ILE A 446 38.80 9.93 -7.49
N LYS A 447 40.06 10.12 -7.11
CA LYS A 447 40.88 11.27 -7.50
C LYS A 447 41.13 11.31 -9.00
N LYS A 448 41.49 10.19 -9.62
CA LYS A 448 41.77 10.12 -11.09
C LYS A 448 40.50 10.32 -11.91
N ARG A 449 39.38 9.79 -11.50
CA ARG A 449 38.06 9.94 -12.15
C ARG A 449 37.55 11.39 -12.03
N SER A 450 37.68 12.04 -10.89
CA SER A 450 37.25 13.44 -10.71
C SER A 450 38.04 14.43 -11.56
N GLN A 451 39.25 14.07 -12.03
CA GLN A 451 40.07 14.89 -12.93
C GLN A 451 39.81 14.66 -14.42
N ALA A 452 39.20 13.53 -14.79
CA ALA A 452 39.08 13.08 -16.19
C ALA A 452 37.67 13.23 -16.81
N VAL A 453 36.64 13.59 -16.06
CA VAL A 453 35.22 13.45 -16.48
C VAL A 453 34.55 14.80 -16.72
N LYS A 454 33.78 14.90 -17.80
CA LYS A 454 32.92 16.07 -18.08
C LYS A 454 31.87 16.26 -16.94
N LYS A 455 31.56 17.52 -16.63
CA LYS A 455 30.69 17.96 -15.52
C LYS A 455 29.32 17.24 -15.42
N GLU A 456 28.85 16.63 -16.51
CA GLU A 456 27.59 15.87 -16.58
C GLU A 456 27.72 14.42 -16.13
N ASP A 457 28.90 13.83 -16.23
CA ASP A 457 29.17 12.46 -15.77
C ASP A 457 29.54 12.39 -14.27
N LEU A 458 30.01 13.53 -13.70
CA LEU A 458 30.28 13.66 -12.25
C LEU A 458 29.04 13.41 -11.38
N LEU A 459 27.84 13.61 -11.90
CA LEU A 459 26.59 13.35 -11.17
C LEU A 459 26.28 11.84 -11.04
N LYS A 460 26.97 10.99 -11.80
CA LYS A 460 26.78 9.53 -11.76
C LYS A 460 27.71 8.85 -10.77
N GLU A 461 28.69 9.57 -10.24
CA GLU A 461 29.72 9.03 -9.35
C GLU A 461 29.50 9.47 -7.90
N LEU A 462 29.81 8.59 -6.96
CA LEU A 462 29.80 8.91 -5.53
C LEU A 462 30.90 9.94 -5.23
N ASN A 463 30.57 10.94 -4.42
CA ASN A 463 31.56 11.85 -3.86
C ASN A 463 32.41 11.13 -2.81
N PHE A 464 33.49 11.78 -2.35
CA PHE A 464 34.43 11.20 -1.39
C PHE A 464 33.77 10.88 -0.04
N ASP A 465 32.85 11.71 0.40
CA ASP A 465 32.11 11.54 1.65
C ASP A 465 31.15 10.34 1.61
N ASP A 466 30.46 10.15 0.48
CA ASP A 466 29.54 9.03 0.31
C ASP A 466 30.29 7.70 0.14
N ALA A 467 31.44 7.70 -0.53
CA ALA A 467 32.32 6.52 -0.61
C ALA A 467 32.85 6.11 0.76
N THR A 468 33.19 7.08 1.61
CA THR A 468 33.62 6.85 2.99
C THR A 468 32.50 6.22 3.82
N LYS A 469 31.28 6.73 3.71
CA LYS A 469 30.09 6.16 4.35
C LYS A 469 29.80 4.73 3.90
N LEU A 470 29.93 4.46 2.60
CA LEU A 470 29.73 3.13 2.04
C LEU A 470 30.73 2.12 2.60
N ILE A 471 32.01 2.47 2.68
CA ILE A 471 33.04 1.61 3.27
C ILE A 471 32.74 1.36 4.76
N GLY A 472 32.28 2.38 5.48
CA GLY A 472 31.81 2.21 6.84
C GLY A 472 30.68 1.18 6.92
N CYS A 473 29.69 1.24 6.02
CA CYS A 473 28.62 0.26 5.94
C CYS A 473 29.14 -1.16 5.63
N ILE A 474 30.07 -1.31 4.68
CA ILE A 474 30.68 -2.61 4.34
C ILE A 474 31.44 -3.18 5.53
N ASN A 475 32.21 -2.35 6.24
CA ASN A 475 32.92 -2.77 7.45
C ASN A 475 31.93 -3.20 8.55
N GLY A 476 30.84 -2.46 8.74
CA GLY A 476 29.77 -2.83 9.68
C GLY A 476 29.09 -4.15 9.30
N LEU A 477 28.78 -4.35 8.03
CA LEU A 477 28.17 -5.59 7.51
C LEU A 477 29.10 -6.81 7.65
N SER A 478 30.41 -6.60 7.44
CA SER A 478 31.43 -7.62 7.65
C SER A 478 31.82 -7.79 9.10
N LYS A 479 31.25 -6.99 10.01
CA LYS A 479 31.55 -6.92 11.44
C LYS A 479 33.03 -6.66 11.74
N ARG A 480 33.69 -5.96 10.84
CA ARG A 480 35.08 -5.52 11.02
C ARG A 480 35.06 -4.11 11.61
N ILE A 481 35.29 -3.98 12.91
CA ILE A 481 35.35 -2.72 13.62
C ILE A 481 36.80 -2.49 13.99
N LYS A 482 37.34 -1.30 13.65
CA LYS A 482 38.63 -0.85 14.21
C LYS A 482 38.40 -0.32 15.62
N GLY A 483 38.98 -0.97 16.62
CA GLY A 483 39.02 -0.44 17.98
C GLY A 483 39.99 0.75 18.09
N ASP A 484 39.88 1.55 19.17
CA ASP A 484 40.86 2.57 19.55
C ASP A 484 42.25 1.92 19.65
N GLY A 485 43.19 2.33 18.78
CA GLY A 485 44.52 1.74 18.68
C GLY A 485 44.81 0.90 17.44
N GLY A 486 43.87 0.83 16.47
CA GLY A 486 44.15 0.22 15.16
C GLY A 486 43.96 -1.31 15.06
N SER A 487 43.56 -1.97 16.15
CA SER A 487 43.22 -3.39 16.12
C SER A 487 41.79 -3.60 15.64
N THR A 488 41.58 -4.51 14.67
CA THR A 488 40.25 -4.95 14.26
C THR A 488 39.67 -5.87 15.34
N VAL A 489 38.58 -5.46 15.99
CA VAL A 489 37.84 -6.33 16.90
C VAL A 489 36.75 -7.05 16.10
N GLU A 490 36.91 -8.35 15.92
CA GLU A 490 35.82 -9.21 15.45
C GLU A 490 34.95 -9.57 16.67
N GLU A 491 33.82 -8.88 16.84
CA GLU A 491 32.90 -9.23 17.95
C GLU A 491 32.03 -10.47 17.64
N ASP A 492 31.89 -10.86 16.38
CA ASP A 492 31.03 -11.98 15.99
C ASP A 492 31.53 -12.57 14.67
N PRO A 493 31.92 -13.87 14.64
CA PRO A 493 32.44 -14.53 13.45
C PRO A 493 31.40 -14.69 12.34
N VAL A 494 30.10 -14.51 12.64
CA VAL A 494 29.03 -14.66 11.64
C VAL A 494 28.76 -13.31 10.94
N LYS A 495 29.16 -13.20 9.68
CA LYS A 495 28.87 -12.04 8.84
C LYS A 495 27.36 -11.84 8.64
N MET A 496 26.93 -10.59 8.49
CA MET A 496 25.56 -10.29 8.11
C MET A 496 25.26 -10.85 6.71
N ARG A 497 24.14 -11.53 6.56
CA ARG A 497 23.75 -12.16 5.28
C ARG A 497 22.86 -11.28 4.41
N ARG A 498 22.22 -10.28 5.00
CA ARG A 498 21.28 -9.39 4.33
C ARG A 498 21.41 -7.99 4.89
N ALA A 499 21.29 -7.00 4.03
CA ALA A 499 21.26 -5.59 4.40
C ALA A 499 20.16 -4.87 3.64
N VAL A 500 19.64 -3.79 4.23
CA VAL A 500 18.75 -2.85 3.57
C VAL A 500 19.38 -1.46 3.71
N ALA A 501 19.57 -0.79 2.59
CA ALA A 501 20.07 0.58 2.54
C ALA A 501 18.93 1.51 2.12
N PHE A 502 18.73 2.58 2.90
CA PHE A 502 17.77 3.63 2.56
C PHE A 502 18.53 4.79 1.91
N CYS A 503 18.21 5.09 0.67
CA CYS A 503 18.78 6.19 -0.08
C CYS A 503 17.74 7.29 -0.29
N GLN A 504 18.19 8.54 -0.30
CA GLN A 504 17.31 9.71 -0.41
C GLN A 504 16.71 9.86 -1.81
N THR A 505 17.40 9.35 -2.83
CA THR A 505 16.97 9.40 -4.24
C THR A 505 17.34 8.11 -4.96
N ILE A 506 16.59 7.77 -6.00
CA ILE A 506 16.88 6.64 -6.89
C ILE A 506 18.06 7.00 -7.81
N ASN A 507 17.98 8.17 -8.44
CA ASN A 507 19.02 8.70 -9.32
C ASN A 507 19.53 10.04 -8.80
N PRO A 508 20.84 10.34 -8.92
CA PRO A 508 21.37 11.63 -8.51
C PRO A 508 20.82 12.75 -9.39
N THR A 509 20.54 13.90 -8.78
CA THR A 509 20.09 15.10 -9.48
C THR A 509 21.03 16.27 -9.20
N LYS A 510 21.00 17.32 -10.04
CA LYS A 510 21.78 18.56 -9.78
C LYS A 510 21.41 19.23 -8.45
N ALA A 511 20.17 19.07 -7.99
CA ALA A 511 19.68 19.63 -6.72
C ALA A 511 20.01 18.74 -5.52
N ASN A 512 20.17 17.43 -5.73
CA ASN A 512 20.53 16.46 -4.70
C ASN A 512 21.54 15.46 -5.27
N PRO A 513 22.85 15.79 -5.21
CA PRO A 513 23.93 14.95 -5.71
C PRO A 513 24.37 13.85 -4.72
N ASN A 514 23.67 13.69 -3.59
CA ASN A 514 23.99 12.71 -2.57
C ASN A 514 23.83 11.27 -3.09
N ALA A 515 24.40 10.32 -2.35
CA ALA A 515 24.36 8.91 -2.71
C ALA A 515 22.93 8.44 -3.03
N SER A 516 22.73 7.99 -4.25
CA SER A 516 21.48 7.45 -4.74
C SER A 516 21.50 5.91 -4.73
N SER A 517 20.33 5.28 -4.79
CA SER A 517 20.26 3.81 -4.84
C SER A 517 20.96 3.23 -6.05
N THR A 518 20.90 3.89 -7.21
CA THR A 518 21.61 3.47 -8.43
C THR A 518 23.14 3.55 -8.26
N GLN A 519 23.65 4.63 -7.64
CA GLN A 519 25.08 4.74 -7.37
C GLN A 519 25.54 3.67 -6.36
N MET A 520 24.74 3.41 -5.31
CA MET A 520 25.03 2.38 -4.31
C MET A 520 25.05 0.99 -4.95
N ALA A 521 24.06 0.64 -5.79
CA ALA A 521 23.98 -0.66 -6.47
C ALA A 521 25.23 -0.89 -7.35
N ASN A 522 25.62 0.08 -8.15
CA ASN A 522 26.80 -0.01 -9.02
C ASN A 522 28.11 -0.28 -8.24
N TYR A 523 28.22 0.28 -7.03
CA TYR A 523 29.40 0.06 -6.19
C TYR A 523 29.42 -1.30 -5.48
N PHE A 524 28.24 -1.91 -5.26
CA PHE A 524 28.17 -3.26 -4.70
C PHE A 524 28.37 -4.35 -5.75
N GLU A 525 28.20 -4.05 -7.04
CA GLU A 525 28.45 -4.97 -8.15
C GLU A 525 29.93 -4.99 -8.58
N GLU A 526 30.72 -3.92 -8.35
CA GLU A 526 32.17 -3.85 -8.55
C GLU A 526 32.96 -4.43 -7.33
#